data_46051a7c03511ab09083a5962f1b227f
#
_entry.id   46051a7c03511ab09083a5962f1b227f
#
_cell.length_a   1.000
_cell.length_b   1.000
_cell.length_c   1.000
_cell.angle_alpha   90.00
_cell.angle_beta   90.00
_cell.angle_gamma   90.00
#
_symmetry.space_group_name_H-M   'P 1'
#
loop_
_entity.id
_entity.type
_entity.pdbx_description
1 polymer ?
#
loop_
_entity_poly.entity_id
_entity_poly.type
_entity_poly.pdbx_seq_one_letter_code
_entity_poly.pdbx_strand_id
1 'polypeptide(L)'
;MKENESNKVPDIILAPVTGKAVALSEVPDPVFADKVLGDGAAIIPAEGKIVSPVNGEISTVAETGHAYGFTSEDGLEILVHVGLETVSLNGECFKVYVKPGDKVKAGDLVAEVDLKYLEEKKINPVTPVLLCSDTEGKELQYTEGEVKAGESAVLTLVAEEESSKENNTEETTKTEETKTAATENDAQAGKKKKFNFNFDFLQKLGKVLMTVIAVMPAAGLMISLGKLVQMAGGDLSLIMTIGSTMENIGWAVINNLHILFAVAIGGSWAKERAGGAFAAVITFILINQITGSIFGVTSEMLNDASAVTHTLFV
;
A
#
# COMPACT_ATOMS: atom_id res chain seq x y z
N MET A 1 -12.61 -11.80 -38.82
CA MET A 1 -11.61 -12.65 -38.18
C MET A 1 -11.77 -12.41 -36.68
N LYS A 2 -12.32 -13.39 -35.97
CA LYS A 2 -12.40 -13.35 -34.50
C LYS A 2 -11.03 -13.77 -34.00
N GLU A 3 -10.29 -12.86 -33.39
CA GLU A 3 -9.05 -13.19 -32.70
C GLU A 3 -9.39 -14.06 -31.50
N ASN A 4 -8.66 -15.15 -31.41
CA ASN A 4 -8.69 -16.14 -30.36
C ASN A 4 -8.61 -15.48 -28.98
N GLU A 5 -9.64 -15.68 -28.17
CA GLU A 5 -9.52 -15.63 -26.72
C GLU A 5 -8.55 -16.76 -26.34
N SER A 6 -7.30 -16.43 -26.18
CA SER A 6 -6.27 -17.34 -25.73
C SER A 6 -6.59 -17.73 -24.28
N ASN A 7 -6.68 -19.01 -24.04
CA ASN A 7 -6.58 -19.67 -22.75
C ASN A 7 -5.35 -19.11 -22.01
N LYS A 8 -5.53 -18.03 -21.25
CA LYS A 8 -4.44 -17.38 -20.52
C LYS A 8 -4.18 -18.26 -19.32
N VAL A 9 -3.03 -18.94 -19.31
CA VAL A 9 -2.54 -19.72 -18.17
C VAL A 9 -2.60 -18.81 -16.93
N PRO A 10 -3.11 -19.29 -15.78
CA PRO A 10 -3.13 -18.50 -14.57
C PRO A 10 -1.71 -18.04 -14.19
N ASP A 11 -1.55 -16.78 -13.77
CA ASP A 11 -0.28 -16.28 -13.31
C ASP A 11 0.05 -16.93 -11.96
N ILE A 12 1.09 -17.76 -11.94
CA ILE A 12 1.47 -18.55 -10.77
C ILE A 12 2.74 -17.96 -10.15
N ILE A 13 2.70 -17.74 -8.85
CA ILE A 13 3.84 -17.34 -8.03
C ILE A 13 4.22 -18.54 -7.17
N LEU A 14 5.44 -19.05 -7.34
CA LEU A 14 5.93 -20.21 -6.62
C LEU A 14 6.39 -19.85 -5.20
N ALA A 15 6.40 -20.85 -4.30
CA ALA A 15 6.91 -20.68 -2.96
C ALA A 15 8.42 -20.33 -3.00
N PRO A 16 8.83 -19.19 -2.41
CA PRO A 16 10.25 -18.81 -2.37
C PRO A 16 11.06 -19.58 -1.33
N VAL A 17 10.41 -20.29 -0.43
CA VAL A 17 11.05 -21.09 0.63
C VAL A 17 10.22 -22.33 0.91
N THR A 18 10.89 -23.44 1.26
CA THR A 18 10.23 -24.67 1.70
C THR A 18 9.70 -24.51 3.12
N GLY A 19 8.44 -24.90 3.37
CA GLY A 19 7.82 -24.83 4.68
C GLY A 19 6.31 -24.94 4.65
N LYS A 20 5.65 -24.39 5.65
CA LYS A 20 4.19 -24.40 5.76
C LYS A 20 3.63 -23.03 5.38
N ALA A 21 2.84 -22.97 4.31
CA ALA A 21 2.11 -21.78 3.92
C ALA A 21 0.87 -21.59 4.80
N VAL A 22 0.63 -20.34 5.22
CA VAL A 22 -0.44 -19.90 6.09
C VAL A 22 -1.03 -18.57 5.58
N ALA A 23 -2.23 -18.22 6.03
CA ALA A 23 -2.83 -16.94 5.70
C ALA A 23 -2.01 -15.76 6.26
N LEU A 24 -2.00 -14.61 5.57
CA LEU A 24 -1.35 -13.39 6.08
C LEU A 24 -1.94 -12.93 7.42
N SER A 25 -3.23 -13.17 7.67
CA SER A 25 -3.90 -12.84 8.94
C SER A 25 -3.33 -13.59 10.16
N GLU A 26 -2.58 -14.68 9.93
CA GLU A 26 -1.91 -15.42 10.99
C GLU A 26 -0.52 -14.86 11.35
N VAL A 27 -0.01 -13.92 10.54
CA VAL A 27 1.30 -13.29 10.79
C VAL A 27 1.16 -12.30 11.96
N PRO A 28 1.97 -12.41 13.02
CA PRO A 28 1.87 -11.54 14.19
C PRO A 28 2.53 -10.17 13.95
N ASP A 29 2.21 -9.54 12.83
CA ASP A 29 2.64 -8.20 12.45
C ASP A 29 1.52 -7.52 11.64
N PRO A 30 0.97 -6.38 12.13
CA PRO A 30 -0.15 -5.69 11.48
C PRO A 30 0.14 -5.25 10.04
N VAL A 31 1.39 -4.95 9.71
CA VAL A 31 1.77 -4.51 8.36
C VAL A 31 1.48 -5.60 7.32
N PHE A 32 1.67 -6.86 7.70
CA PHE A 32 1.39 -8.01 6.84
C PHE A 32 -0.04 -8.53 7.03
N ALA A 33 -0.49 -8.68 8.28
CA ALA A 33 -1.82 -9.20 8.58
C ALA A 33 -2.95 -8.34 7.99
N ASP A 34 -2.79 -7.01 8.01
CA ASP A 34 -3.74 -6.04 7.46
C ASP A 34 -3.49 -5.74 5.96
N LYS A 35 -2.59 -6.49 5.31
CA LYS A 35 -2.27 -6.39 3.87
C LYS A 35 -1.81 -4.98 3.43
N VAL A 36 -1.12 -4.23 4.30
CA VAL A 36 -0.71 -2.83 4.05
C VAL A 36 0.25 -2.72 2.86
N LEU A 37 1.11 -3.73 2.63
CA LEU A 37 2.12 -3.75 1.56
C LEU A 37 1.68 -4.51 0.31
N GLY A 38 0.58 -5.25 0.38
CA GLY A 38 0.09 -6.11 -0.69
C GLY A 38 -0.69 -7.29 -0.12
N ASP A 39 -1.37 -8.04 -0.99
CA ASP A 39 -2.06 -9.27 -0.61
C ASP A 39 -1.19 -10.50 -0.92
N GLY A 40 -1.44 -11.62 -0.24
CA GLY A 40 -0.67 -12.84 -0.45
C GLY A 40 -0.81 -13.88 0.64
N ALA A 41 0.29 -14.58 0.89
CA ALA A 41 0.42 -15.61 1.92
C ALA A 41 1.71 -15.44 2.71
N ALA A 42 1.86 -16.18 3.79
CA ALA A 42 3.12 -16.26 4.51
C ALA A 42 3.57 -17.72 4.62
N ILE A 43 4.87 -17.97 4.69
CA ILE A 43 5.43 -19.30 4.85
C ILE A 43 6.21 -19.37 6.14
N ILE A 44 5.92 -20.35 6.99
CA ILE A 44 6.76 -20.73 8.13
C ILE A 44 7.86 -21.62 7.57
N PRO A 45 9.12 -21.14 7.47
CA PRO A 45 10.16 -21.85 6.75
C PRO A 45 10.66 -23.07 7.52
N ALA A 46 10.87 -24.19 6.80
CA ALA A 46 11.54 -25.38 7.30
C ALA A 46 13.01 -25.41 6.90
N GLU A 47 13.39 -24.64 5.88
CA GLU A 47 14.75 -24.55 5.35
C GLU A 47 15.14 -23.07 5.16
N GLY A 48 16.45 -22.78 5.17
CA GLY A 48 16.98 -21.43 5.03
C GLY A 48 17.30 -21.00 3.60
N LYS A 49 16.91 -21.75 2.57
CA LYS A 49 17.15 -21.39 1.17
C LYS A 49 15.99 -20.57 0.61
N ILE A 50 16.30 -19.38 0.17
CA ILE A 50 15.35 -18.48 -0.50
C ILE A 50 15.61 -18.52 -2.00
N VAL A 51 14.58 -18.81 -2.79
CA VAL A 51 14.64 -18.87 -4.25
C VAL A 51 13.70 -17.86 -4.89
N SER A 52 13.92 -17.57 -6.17
CA SER A 52 13.01 -16.71 -6.93
C SER A 52 11.64 -17.37 -7.09
N PRO A 53 10.54 -16.64 -6.76
CA PRO A 53 9.19 -17.16 -6.92
C PRO A 53 8.67 -17.07 -8.36
N VAL A 54 9.35 -16.35 -9.25
CA VAL A 54 8.92 -16.07 -10.63
C VAL A 54 10.11 -16.03 -11.59
N ASN A 55 9.81 -16.13 -12.89
CA ASN A 55 10.74 -15.71 -13.94
C ASN A 55 10.67 -14.19 -14.06
N GLY A 56 11.82 -13.50 -14.10
CA GLY A 56 11.81 -12.04 -14.21
C GLY A 56 13.12 -11.39 -13.80
N GLU A 57 13.02 -10.32 -13.03
CA GLU A 57 14.14 -9.51 -12.59
C GLU A 57 14.04 -9.19 -11.10
N ILE A 58 15.18 -9.12 -10.43
CA ILE A 58 15.28 -8.57 -9.07
C ILE A 58 15.10 -7.05 -9.15
N SER A 59 13.98 -6.52 -8.68
CA SER A 59 13.71 -5.08 -8.66
C SER A 59 14.39 -4.39 -7.47
N THR A 60 14.46 -5.09 -6.33
CA THR A 60 15.01 -4.53 -5.08
C THR A 60 15.63 -5.63 -4.23
N VAL A 61 16.72 -5.30 -3.56
CA VAL A 61 17.31 -6.07 -2.46
C VAL A 61 17.48 -5.12 -1.28
N ALA A 62 16.89 -5.44 -0.14
CA ALA A 62 17.07 -4.65 1.07
C ALA A 62 18.54 -4.66 1.50
N GLU A 63 19.05 -3.54 2.01
CA GLU A 63 20.47 -3.38 2.39
C GLU A 63 20.93 -4.45 3.38
N THR A 64 20.07 -4.85 4.30
CA THR A 64 20.33 -5.92 5.28
C THR A 64 19.95 -7.32 4.79
N GLY A 65 19.57 -7.49 3.53
CA GLY A 65 19.29 -8.79 2.91
C GLY A 65 18.01 -9.48 3.40
N HIS A 66 17.12 -8.80 4.12
CA HIS A 66 15.91 -9.39 4.69
C HIS A 66 14.70 -9.35 3.75
N ALA A 67 14.74 -8.55 2.68
CA ALA A 67 13.61 -8.41 1.76
C ALA A 67 14.07 -8.29 0.30
N TYR A 68 13.29 -8.90 -0.59
CA TYR A 68 13.57 -9.01 -2.02
C TYR A 68 12.32 -8.64 -2.81
N GLY A 69 12.46 -7.67 -3.72
CA GLY A 69 11.45 -7.34 -4.71
C GLY A 69 11.75 -8.03 -6.04
N PHE A 70 10.72 -8.56 -6.67
CA PHE A 70 10.79 -9.19 -7.99
C PHE A 70 9.78 -8.53 -8.91
N THR A 71 10.17 -8.36 -10.17
CA THR A 71 9.24 -8.01 -11.26
C THR A 71 9.19 -9.20 -12.21
N SER A 72 8.03 -9.83 -12.36
CA SER A 72 7.85 -10.96 -13.27
C SER A 72 7.94 -10.52 -14.73
N GLU A 73 8.09 -11.47 -15.67
CA GLU A 73 8.06 -11.20 -17.12
C GLU A 73 6.73 -10.56 -17.55
N ASP A 74 5.63 -10.86 -16.84
CA ASP A 74 4.29 -10.32 -17.08
C ASP A 74 4.04 -8.98 -16.36
N GLY A 75 5.05 -8.47 -15.62
CA GLY A 75 5.00 -7.17 -14.94
C GLY A 75 4.40 -7.19 -13.52
N LEU A 76 4.18 -8.36 -12.93
CA LEU A 76 3.75 -8.47 -11.53
C LEU A 76 4.88 -8.09 -10.59
N GLU A 77 4.56 -7.30 -9.56
CA GLU A 77 5.50 -6.93 -8.51
C GLU A 77 5.28 -7.82 -7.27
N ILE A 78 6.29 -8.60 -6.92
CA ILE A 78 6.25 -9.52 -5.79
C ILE A 78 7.29 -9.09 -4.75
N LEU A 79 6.89 -9.09 -3.48
CA LEU A 79 7.77 -8.86 -2.34
C LEU A 79 7.88 -10.14 -1.50
N VAL A 80 9.10 -10.58 -1.25
CA VAL A 80 9.42 -11.65 -0.29
C VAL A 80 10.15 -11.03 0.88
N HIS A 81 9.57 -11.12 2.09
CA HIS A 81 10.16 -10.58 3.32
C HIS A 81 10.51 -11.72 4.27
N VAL A 82 11.79 -11.89 4.60
CA VAL A 82 12.30 -13.05 5.33
C VAL A 82 12.41 -12.75 6.82
N GLY A 83 11.53 -13.36 7.60
CA GLY A 83 11.41 -13.16 9.05
C GLY A 83 10.81 -11.80 9.43
N LEU A 84 10.32 -11.68 10.65
CA LEU A 84 9.82 -10.41 11.19
C LEU A 84 10.93 -9.70 11.97
N GLU A 85 11.00 -8.37 11.84
CA GLU A 85 12.00 -7.52 12.52
C GLU A 85 13.48 -7.87 12.23
N THR A 86 13.75 -8.68 11.19
CA THR A 86 15.09 -9.13 10.81
C THR A 86 16.00 -8.00 10.34
N VAL A 87 15.47 -6.82 10.01
CA VAL A 87 16.22 -5.59 9.74
C VAL A 87 17.15 -5.23 10.90
N SER A 88 16.75 -5.51 12.14
CA SER A 88 17.52 -5.22 13.36
C SER A 88 18.82 -6.03 13.48
N LEU A 89 18.95 -7.13 12.73
CA LEU A 89 20.13 -7.98 12.71
C LEU A 89 21.26 -7.49 11.79
N ASN A 90 21.04 -6.36 11.10
CA ASN A 90 22.05 -5.75 10.21
C ASN A 90 22.65 -6.71 9.17
N GLY A 91 21.90 -7.75 8.76
CA GLY A 91 22.30 -8.70 7.74
C GLY A 91 23.12 -9.90 8.23
N GLU A 92 23.41 -10.03 9.52
CA GLU A 92 24.30 -11.08 10.08
C GLU A 92 23.86 -12.52 9.78
N CYS A 93 22.53 -12.75 9.58
CA CYS A 93 21.99 -14.08 9.29
C CYS A 93 21.75 -14.34 7.80
N PHE A 94 22.04 -13.38 6.92
CA PHE A 94 21.76 -13.48 5.49
C PHE A 94 23.03 -13.60 4.64
N LYS A 95 22.96 -14.49 3.64
CA LYS A 95 23.95 -14.56 2.57
C LYS A 95 23.25 -14.37 1.24
N VAL A 96 23.37 -13.18 0.67
CA VAL A 96 22.68 -12.75 -0.54
C VAL A 96 23.54 -13.07 -1.76
N TYR A 97 22.91 -13.60 -2.83
CA TYR A 97 23.56 -14.02 -4.07
C TYR A 97 23.17 -13.17 -5.29
N VAL A 98 22.19 -12.30 -5.13
CA VAL A 98 21.64 -11.48 -6.21
C VAL A 98 21.74 -9.99 -5.87
N LYS A 99 21.58 -9.16 -6.89
CA LYS A 99 21.53 -7.68 -6.78
C LYS A 99 20.38 -7.14 -7.66
N PRO A 100 19.91 -5.92 -7.42
CA PRO A 100 18.95 -5.27 -8.30
C PRO A 100 19.43 -5.25 -9.77
N GLY A 101 18.53 -5.59 -10.69
CA GLY A 101 18.78 -5.73 -12.11
C GLY A 101 19.18 -7.12 -12.58
N ASP A 102 19.43 -8.08 -11.68
CA ASP A 102 19.73 -9.44 -12.07
C ASP A 102 18.49 -10.15 -12.62
N LYS A 103 18.64 -10.86 -13.74
CA LYS A 103 17.61 -11.72 -14.31
C LYS A 103 17.61 -13.06 -13.60
N VAL A 104 16.43 -13.53 -13.20
CA VAL A 104 16.23 -14.77 -12.46
C VAL A 104 15.13 -15.61 -13.08
N LYS A 105 15.25 -16.91 -12.90
CA LYS A 105 14.19 -17.88 -13.17
C LYS A 105 13.57 -18.34 -11.84
N ALA A 106 12.32 -18.74 -11.92
CA ALA A 106 11.67 -19.38 -10.78
C ALA A 106 12.51 -20.58 -10.30
N GLY A 107 12.80 -20.62 -8.98
CA GLY A 107 13.67 -21.63 -8.36
C GLY A 107 15.16 -21.27 -8.30
N ASP A 108 15.62 -20.18 -8.95
CA ASP A 108 17.02 -19.74 -8.82
C ASP A 108 17.30 -19.26 -7.39
N LEU A 109 18.48 -19.62 -6.86
CA LEU A 109 18.89 -19.26 -5.50
C LEU A 109 19.11 -17.74 -5.39
N VAL A 110 18.39 -17.12 -4.47
CA VAL A 110 18.43 -15.66 -4.18
C VAL A 110 19.26 -15.40 -2.93
N ALA A 111 18.99 -16.15 -1.85
CA ALA A 111 19.71 -15.99 -0.59
C ALA A 111 19.67 -17.25 0.25
N GLU A 112 20.52 -17.29 1.27
CA GLU A 112 20.44 -18.22 2.38
C GLU A 112 20.26 -17.45 3.68
N VAL A 113 19.40 -17.97 4.56
CA VAL A 113 19.16 -17.44 5.90
C VAL A 113 19.51 -18.49 6.96
N ASP A 114 20.20 -18.09 8.01
CA ASP A 114 20.49 -18.95 9.15
C ASP A 114 19.29 -18.99 10.11
N LEU A 115 18.42 -19.99 9.95
CA LEU A 115 17.24 -20.17 10.80
C LEU A 115 17.60 -20.44 12.26
N LYS A 116 18.74 -21.07 12.55
CA LYS A 116 19.19 -21.31 13.92
C LYS A 116 19.58 -20.00 14.59
N TYR A 117 20.23 -19.11 13.88
CA TYR A 117 20.56 -17.78 14.37
C TYR A 117 19.28 -16.98 14.71
N LEU A 118 18.25 -17.07 13.85
CA LEU A 118 16.94 -16.44 14.12
C LEU A 118 16.30 -17.01 15.39
N GLU A 119 16.34 -18.35 15.57
CA GLU A 119 15.81 -19.04 16.75
C GLU A 119 16.54 -18.60 18.03
N GLU A 120 17.89 -18.57 18.00
CA GLU A 120 18.71 -18.08 19.12
C GLU A 120 18.39 -16.63 19.51
N LYS A 121 18.12 -15.78 18.55
CA LYS A 121 17.70 -14.38 18.75
C LYS A 121 16.21 -14.23 19.06
N LYS A 122 15.44 -15.30 19.05
CA LYS A 122 13.98 -15.32 19.27
C LYS A 122 13.21 -14.47 18.24
N ILE A 123 13.71 -14.43 17.03
CA ILE A 123 13.10 -13.71 15.90
C ILE A 123 12.22 -14.69 15.14
N ASN A 124 10.99 -14.26 14.83
CA ASN A 124 10.04 -15.08 14.08
C ASN A 124 10.49 -15.21 12.62
N PRO A 125 10.76 -16.42 12.11
CA PRO A 125 11.26 -16.63 10.75
C PRO A 125 10.16 -16.57 9.67
N VAL A 126 8.89 -16.37 10.03
CA VAL A 126 7.79 -16.34 9.07
C VAL A 126 8.12 -15.40 7.91
N THR A 127 7.85 -15.88 6.70
CA THR A 127 8.27 -15.24 5.45
C THR A 127 7.04 -14.86 4.62
N PRO A 128 6.53 -13.62 4.72
CA PRO A 128 5.49 -13.09 3.84
C PRO A 128 5.92 -13.08 2.38
N VAL A 129 5.00 -13.50 1.51
CA VAL A 129 5.08 -13.46 0.04
C VAL A 129 3.89 -12.66 -0.44
N LEU A 130 4.15 -11.45 -0.94
CA LEU A 130 3.13 -10.47 -1.24
C LEU A 130 3.11 -10.15 -2.73
N LEU A 131 1.93 -10.05 -3.31
CA LEU A 131 1.69 -9.39 -4.58
C LEU A 131 1.43 -7.90 -4.30
N CYS A 132 2.31 -7.05 -4.82
CA CYS A 132 2.28 -5.60 -4.59
C CYS A 132 1.67 -4.82 -5.77
N SER A 133 1.50 -5.45 -6.93
CA SER A 133 0.84 -4.88 -8.10
C SER A 133 -0.67 -5.10 -8.06
N ASP A 134 -1.39 -4.33 -8.90
CA ASP A 134 -2.81 -4.52 -9.13
C ASP A 134 -3.07 -5.88 -9.80
N THR A 135 -4.13 -6.56 -9.43
CA THR A 135 -4.51 -7.86 -9.99
C THR A 135 -5.26 -7.75 -11.33
N GLU A 136 -5.51 -6.52 -11.82
CA GLU A 136 -6.22 -6.24 -13.08
C GLU A 136 -7.59 -6.96 -13.20
N GLY A 137 -8.29 -7.13 -12.07
CA GLY A 137 -9.60 -7.79 -12.02
C GLY A 137 -9.53 -9.32 -11.94
N LYS A 138 -8.36 -9.90 -11.63
CA LYS A 138 -8.20 -11.31 -11.28
C LYS A 138 -8.32 -11.49 -9.76
N GLU A 139 -8.84 -12.62 -9.33
CA GLU A 139 -8.86 -13.02 -7.92
C GLU A 139 -7.52 -13.63 -7.53
N LEU A 140 -6.95 -13.17 -6.40
CA LEU A 140 -5.75 -13.76 -5.84
C LEU A 140 -6.14 -14.91 -4.91
N GLN A 141 -5.74 -16.11 -5.27
CA GLN A 141 -5.87 -17.31 -4.45
C GLN A 141 -4.52 -17.70 -3.85
N TYR A 142 -4.52 -18.18 -2.62
CA TYR A 142 -3.31 -18.67 -1.96
C TYR A 142 -3.46 -20.13 -1.50
N THR A 143 -2.35 -20.83 -1.47
CA THR A 143 -2.29 -22.23 -1.04
C THR A 143 -1.92 -22.28 0.44
N GLU A 144 -2.63 -23.09 1.23
CA GLU A 144 -2.28 -23.40 2.62
C GLU A 144 -1.68 -24.81 2.72
N GLY A 145 -0.81 -25.02 3.71
CA GLY A 145 -0.18 -26.29 3.97
C GLY A 145 1.28 -26.38 3.52
N GLU A 146 1.79 -27.60 3.34
CA GLU A 146 3.19 -27.82 2.99
C GLU A 146 3.49 -27.38 1.56
N VAL A 147 4.52 -26.54 1.41
CA VAL A 147 5.00 -26.04 0.12
C VAL A 147 6.50 -26.26 -0.02
N LYS A 148 6.93 -26.48 -1.28
CA LYS A 148 8.33 -26.68 -1.62
C LYS A 148 8.83 -25.53 -2.50
N ALA A 149 9.98 -24.98 -2.12
CA ALA A 149 10.61 -23.84 -2.78
C ALA A 149 10.83 -24.10 -4.29
N GLY A 150 10.38 -23.17 -5.12
CA GLY A 150 10.52 -23.22 -6.58
C GLY A 150 9.67 -24.27 -7.29
N GLU A 151 8.81 -25.04 -6.57
CA GLU A 151 7.99 -26.09 -7.15
C GLU A 151 6.50 -25.90 -6.88
N SER A 152 6.11 -25.55 -5.64
CA SER A 152 4.70 -25.42 -5.26
C SER A 152 4.20 -24.00 -5.56
N ALA A 153 3.00 -23.89 -6.15
CA ALA A 153 2.31 -22.61 -6.25
C ALA A 153 1.91 -22.15 -4.83
N VAL A 154 2.25 -20.93 -4.46
CA VAL A 154 1.82 -20.32 -3.21
C VAL A 154 0.76 -19.25 -3.44
N LEU A 155 0.84 -18.53 -4.56
CA LEU A 155 -0.19 -17.58 -4.99
C LEU A 155 -0.56 -17.88 -6.45
N THR A 156 -1.83 -17.72 -6.78
CA THR A 156 -2.36 -17.93 -8.14
C THR A 156 -3.37 -16.82 -8.45
N LEU A 157 -3.22 -16.16 -9.59
CA LEU A 157 -4.19 -15.20 -10.11
C LEU A 157 -5.13 -15.91 -11.07
N VAL A 158 -6.42 -15.99 -10.72
CA VAL A 158 -7.47 -16.59 -11.54
C VAL A 158 -8.42 -15.53 -12.07
N ALA A 159 -8.89 -15.68 -13.30
CA ALA A 159 -9.93 -14.82 -13.85
C ALA A 159 -11.25 -15.05 -13.08
N GLU A 160 -12.04 -13.98 -12.80
CA GLU A 160 -13.27 -14.06 -12.00
C GLU A 160 -14.31 -15.09 -12.51
N GLU A 161 -14.25 -15.52 -13.78
CA GLU A 161 -15.18 -16.50 -14.34
C GLU A 161 -14.88 -17.96 -13.93
N GLU A 162 -13.67 -18.26 -13.47
CA GLU A 162 -13.25 -19.64 -13.09
C GLU A 162 -13.46 -19.92 -11.59
N SER A 163 -13.46 -18.90 -10.73
CA SER A 163 -13.56 -19.07 -9.26
C SER A 163 -14.92 -19.61 -8.77
N SER A 164 -15.96 -19.52 -9.62
CA SER A 164 -17.32 -19.98 -9.27
C SER A 164 -17.56 -21.49 -9.48
N LYS A 165 -16.61 -22.25 -9.99
CA LYS A 165 -16.79 -23.68 -10.33
C LYS A 165 -16.17 -24.71 -9.38
N GLU A 166 -15.29 -24.32 -8.48
CA GLU A 166 -14.56 -25.27 -7.62
C GLU A 166 -15.09 -25.45 -6.19
N ASN A 167 -16.08 -24.66 -5.75
CA ASN A 167 -16.63 -24.75 -4.39
C ASN A 167 -17.94 -25.55 -4.29
N ASN A 168 -18.10 -26.65 -5.04
CA ASN A 168 -19.26 -27.53 -4.88
C ASN A 168 -18.89 -29.01 -4.90
N THR A 169 -18.16 -29.47 -3.89
CA THR A 169 -18.17 -30.92 -3.53
C THR A 169 -17.89 -31.09 -2.03
N GLU A 170 -18.92 -31.64 -1.38
CA GLU A 170 -18.94 -32.30 -0.06
C GLU A 170 -18.90 -31.42 1.22
N GLU A 171 -20.06 -31.17 1.84
CA GLU A 171 -20.46 -32.04 2.96
C GLU A 171 -21.94 -31.88 3.28
N THR A 172 -22.68 -32.97 3.05
CA THR A 172 -24.03 -33.22 3.60
C THR A 172 -23.88 -33.77 5.01
N THR A 173 -24.41 -33.11 6.04
CA THR A 173 -25.24 -33.79 7.09
C THR A 173 -25.88 -32.76 8.06
N LYS A 174 -27.20 -32.71 7.98
CA LYS A 174 -28.25 -32.57 9.00
C LYS A 174 -27.97 -31.82 10.32
N THR A 175 -28.75 -30.85 10.68
CA THR A 175 -29.96 -31.08 11.52
C THR A 175 -30.85 -29.82 11.57
N GLU A 176 -32.13 -30.11 11.62
CA GLU A 176 -33.36 -29.33 11.55
C GLU A 176 -33.57 -28.28 12.67
N GLU A 177 -34.46 -27.34 12.29
CA GLU A 177 -35.52 -26.66 13.02
C GLU A 177 -35.19 -25.43 13.86
N THR A 178 -35.74 -24.27 13.59
CA THR A 178 -37.14 -23.90 13.89
C THR A 178 -37.51 -22.58 13.17
N LYS A 179 -38.76 -22.62 12.63
CA LYS A 179 -39.54 -21.51 12.04
C LYS A 179 -39.81 -20.37 13.01
N THR A 180 -39.85 -19.15 12.54
CA THR A 180 -41.11 -18.37 12.63
C THR A 180 -41.17 -17.22 11.62
N ALA A 181 -42.34 -17.00 11.15
CA ALA A 181 -42.81 -16.32 9.98
C ALA A 181 -43.10 -14.82 10.13
N ALA A 182 -43.32 -14.24 8.94
CA ALA A 182 -44.18 -13.09 8.59
C ALA A 182 -43.45 -11.73 8.61
N THR A 183 -43.54 -10.88 7.60
CA THR A 183 -44.65 -10.53 6.71
C THR A 183 -44.11 -9.71 5.53
N GLU A 184 -44.74 -9.88 4.36
CA GLU A 184 -44.57 -9.12 3.14
C GLU A 184 -44.79 -7.61 3.30
N ASN A 185 -44.06 -6.80 2.55
CA ASN A 185 -44.69 -5.79 1.72
C ASN A 185 -43.77 -5.27 0.61
N ASP A 186 -44.30 -5.30 -0.58
CA ASP A 186 -43.88 -4.72 -1.84
C ASP A 186 -43.51 -3.24 -1.73
N ALA A 187 -42.47 -2.82 -2.45
CA ALA A 187 -42.54 -1.72 -3.42
C ALA A 187 -41.19 -1.39 -4.06
N GLN A 188 -41.17 -1.52 -5.37
CA GLN A 188 -40.39 -0.73 -6.35
C GLN A 188 -38.84 -0.83 -6.37
N ALA A 189 -38.41 -1.51 -7.43
CA ALA A 189 -37.09 -1.56 -7.99
C ALA A 189 -36.51 -0.17 -8.32
N GLY A 190 -35.67 0.33 -7.45
CA GLY A 190 -34.64 1.31 -7.77
C GLY A 190 -33.29 0.59 -7.84
N LYS A 191 -32.70 0.52 -9.03
CA LYS A 191 -31.30 0.04 -9.19
C LYS A 191 -30.37 0.86 -8.31
N LYS A 192 -30.14 0.43 -7.08
CA LYS A 192 -29.04 0.92 -6.25
C LYS A 192 -27.75 0.43 -6.92
N LYS A 193 -27.03 1.30 -7.63
CA LYS A 193 -25.62 1.12 -7.92
C LYS A 193 -24.95 0.83 -6.57
N LYS A 194 -24.53 -0.42 -6.35
CA LYS A 194 -23.57 -0.72 -5.28
C LYS A 194 -22.34 0.10 -5.59
N PHE A 195 -22.06 1.08 -4.77
CA PHE A 195 -20.81 1.78 -4.75
C PHE A 195 -19.80 0.75 -4.21
N ASN A 196 -19.11 0.07 -5.11
CA ASN A 196 -17.95 -0.73 -4.73
C ASN A 196 -16.90 0.26 -4.22
N PHE A 197 -16.80 0.34 -2.92
CA PHE A 197 -15.79 1.12 -2.23
C PHE A 197 -14.47 0.40 -2.49
N ASN A 198 -13.69 0.92 -3.43
CA ASN A 198 -12.43 0.32 -3.85
C ASN A 198 -11.45 0.48 -2.68
N PHE A 199 -11.16 -0.61 -1.97
CA PHE A 199 -10.27 -0.63 -0.79
C PHE A 199 -8.86 -0.14 -1.16
N ASP A 200 -8.40 -0.45 -2.38
CA ASP A 200 -7.14 0.05 -2.95
C ASP A 200 -7.10 1.58 -3.04
N PHE A 201 -8.22 2.21 -3.41
CA PHE A 201 -8.36 3.67 -3.39
C PHE A 201 -8.12 4.23 -1.97
N LEU A 202 -8.72 3.60 -0.96
CA LEU A 202 -8.59 4.04 0.43
C LEU A 202 -7.17 3.85 0.97
N GLN A 203 -6.52 2.77 0.57
CA GLN A 203 -5.15 2.45 0.96
C GLN A 203 -4.14 3.44 0.33
N LYS A 204 -4.28 3.72 -0.96
CA LYS A 204 -3.49 4.75 -1.66
C LYS A 204 -3.73 6.13 -1.07
N LEU A 205 -4.98 6.46 -0.76
CA LEU A 205 -5.34 7.72 -0.10
C LEU A 205 -4.73 7.81 1.31
N GLY A 206 -4.76 6.72 2.08
CA GLY A 206 -4.16 6.64 3.42
C GLY A 206 -2.65 6.90 3.38
N LYS A 207 -1.93 6.29 2.43
CA LYS A 207 -0.50 6.51 2.23
C LYS A 207 -0.17 7.96 1.87
N VAL A 208 -0.97 8.57 1.02
CA VAL A 208 -0.86 10.00 0.64
C VAL A 208 -1.10 10.91 1.85
N LEU A 209 -2.17 10.64 2.60
CA LEU A 209 -2.50 11.38 3.82
C LEU A 209 -1.36 11.32 4.85
N MET A 210 -0.79 10.13 5.10
CA MET A 210 0.37 9.97 6.00
C MET A 210 1.56 10.82 5.56
N THR A 211 1.87 10.83 4.28
CA THR A 211 3.00 11.60 3.74
C THR A 211 2.82 13.10 3.96
N VAL A 212 1.63 13.64 3.74
CA VAL A 212 1.33 15.07 3.93
C VAL A 212 1.24 15.42 5.41
N ILE A 213 0.62 14.56 6.23
CA ILE A 213 0.50 14.78 7.69
C ILE A 213 1.88 14.77 8.37
N ALA A 214 2.84 13.99 7.87
CA ALA A 214 4.21 13.95 8.41
C ALA A 214 4.94 15.31 8.35
N VAL A 215 4.54 16.22 7.47
CA VAL A 215 5.11 17.57 7.36
C VAL A 215 4.56 18.53 8.42
N MET A 216 3.35 18.27 8.95
CA MET A 216 2.67 19.19 9.89
C MET A 216 3.44 19.40 11.22
N PRO A 217 4.03 18.38 11.87
CA PRO A 217 4.82 18.58 13.08
C PRO A 217 6.01 19.52 12.87
N ALA A 218 6.70 19.41 11.72
CA ALA A 218 7.82 20.29 11.38
C ALA A 218 7.35 21.75 11.22
N ALA A 219 6.24 21.98 10.54
CA ALA A 219 5.64 23.30 10.40
C ALA A 219 5.23 23.89 11.76
N GLY A 220 4.61 23.08 12.63
CA GLY A 220 4.24 23.49 13.99
C GLY A 220 5.44 23.86 14.85
N LEU A 221 6.54 23.09 14.75
CA LEU A 221 7.80 23.40 15.43
C LEU A 221 8.38 24.72 14.94
N MET A 222 8.37 25.00 13.64
CA MET A 222 8.86 26.27 13.09
C MET A 222 8.08 27.47 13.62
N ILE A 223 6.76 27.37 13.72
CA ILE A 223 5.91 28.42 14.29
C ILE A 223 6.25 28.64 15.78
N SER A 224 6.31 27.55 16.55
CA SER A 224 6.55 27.62 17.99
C SER A 224 7.95 28.15 18.32
N LEU A 225 8.98 27.68 17.62
CA LEU A 225 10.36 28.18 17.78
C LEU A 225 10.46 29.62 17.31
N GLY A 226 9.81 29.99 16.22
CA GLY A 226 9.77 31.38 15.72
C GLY A 226 9.22 32.34 16.76
N LYS A 227 8.11 31.98 17.42
CA LYS A 227 7.52 32.78 18.52
C LYS A 227 8.45 32.85 19.74
N LEU A 228 9.08 31.74 20.08
CA LEU A 228 9.99 31.68 21.22
C LEU A 228 11.22 32.61 21.00
N VAL A 229 11.76 32.61 19.78
CA VAL A 229 12.86 33.50 19.38
C VAL A 229 12.44 34.96 19.43
N GLN A 230 11.23 35.31 18.97
CA GLN A 230 10.68 36.67 19.07
C GLN A 230 10.56 37.10 20.53
N MET A 231 10.05 36.23 21.40
CA MET A 231 9.92 36.53 22.85
C MET A 231 11.28 36.73 23.55
N ALA A 232 12.28 35.95 23.16
CA ALA A 232 13.62 36.01 23.74
C ALA A 232 14.47 37.17 23.21
N GLY A 233 14.12 37.71 22.03
CA GLY A 233 14.91 38.71 21.32
C GLY A 233 14.86 40.15 21.85
N GLY A 234 13.91 40.46 22.74
CA GLY A 234 13.74 41.82 23.27
C GLY A 234 13.65 42.88 22.16
N ASP A 235 14.40 43.94 22.28
CA ASP A 235 14.39 45.06 21.30
C ASP A 235 15.37 44.87 20.11
N LEU A 236 16.03 43.72 19.99
CA LEU A 236 16.95 43.42 18.91
C LEU A 236 16.21 43.08 17.61
N SER A 237 16.13 44.02 16.68
CA SER A 237 15.38 43.90 15.43
C SER A 237 15.79 42.65 14.58
N LEU A 238 17.07 42.26 14.60
CA LEU A 238 17.58 41.12 13.86
C LEU A 238 17.02 39.79 14.40
N ILE A 239 16.91 39.63 15.71
CA ILE A 239 16.35 38.42 16.34
C ILE A 239 14.85 38.35 16.09
N MET A 240 14.16 39.51 16.17
CA MET A 240 12.73 39.62 15.83
C MET A 240 12.46 39.22 14.37
N THR A 241 13.33 39.62 13.43
CA THR A 241 13.21 39.27 12.02
C THR A 241 13.44 37.77 11.79
N ILE A 242 14.42 37.17 12.44
CA ILE A 242 14.67 35.72 12.35
C ILE A 242 13.46 34.95 12.89
N GLY A 243 12.94 35.31 14.06
CA GLY A 243 11.78 34.64 14.66
C GLY A 243 10.51 34.77 13.79
N SER A 244 10.25 35.97 13.26
CA SER A 244 9.09 36.15 12.35
C SER A 244 9.24 35.38 11.03
N THR A 245 10.46 35.27 10.49
CA THR A 245 10.72 34.48 9.29
C THR A 245 10.47 32.99 9.54
N MET A 246 10.93 32.45 10.66
CA MET A 246 10.66 31.05 11.05
C MET A 246 9.16 30.81 11.21
N GLU A 247 8.44 31.70 11.88
CA GLU A 247 6.99 31.61 12.04
C GLU A 247 6.28 31.62 10.67
N ASN A 248 6.66 32.53 9.78
CA ASN A 248 6.08 32.67 8.45
C ASN A 248 6.34 31.42 7.57
N ILE A 249 7.50 30.78 7.69
CA ILE A 249 7.78 29.52 6.99
C ILE A 249 6.80 28.42 7.46
N GLY A 250 6.58 28.31 8.77
CA GLY A 250 5.63 27.33 9.30
C GLY A 250 4.20 27.59 8.81
N TRP A 251 3.74 28.85 8.84
CA TRP A 251 2.43 29.24 8.31
C TRP A 251 2.31 29.02 6.80
N ALA A 252 3.38 29.25 6.04
CA ALA A 252 3.37 29.00 4.59
C ALA A 252 3.09 27.52 4.25
N VAL A 253 3.60 26.59 5.04
CA VAL A 253 3.29 25.17 4.87
C VAL A 253 1.82 24.88 5.20
N ILE A 254 1.32 25.37 6.34
CA ILE A 254 -0.05 25.09 6.80
C ILE A 254 -1.08 25.72 5.84
N ASN A 255 -0.87 26.96 5.43
CA ASN A 255 -1.80 27.68 4.54
C ASN A 255 -1.86 27.05 3.13
N ASN A 256 -0.79 26.35 2.70
CA ASN A 256 -0.74 25.70 1.39
C ASN A 256 -0.89 24.17 1.47
N LEU A 257 -1.40 23.65 2.58
CA LEU A 257 -1.58 22.21 2.80
C LEU A 257 -2.43 21.55 1.70
N HIS A 258 -3.44 22.24 1.18
CA HIS A 258 -4.28 21.80 0.08
C HIS A 258 -3.50 21.57 -1.22
N ILE A 259 -2.47 22.36 -1.50
CA ILE A 259 -1.57 22.16 -2.65
C ILE A 259 -0.71 20.91 -2.42
N LEU A 260 -0.20 20.73 -1.20
CA LEU A 260 0.58 19.53 -0.84
C LEU A 260 -0.25 18.26 -1.01
N PHE A 261 -1.54 18.27 -0.64
CA PHE A 261 -2.44 17.16 -0.90
C PHE A 261 -2.64 16.92 -2.41
N ALA A 262 -2.86 17.95 -3.20
CA ALA A 262 -3.01 17.82 -4.65
C ALA A 262 -1.77 17.19 -5.29
N VAL A 263 -0.56 17.64 -4.92
CA VAL A 263 0.73 17.08 -5.38
C VAL A 263 0.86 15.61 -5.00
N ALA A 264 0.60 15.30 -3.73
CA ALA A 264 0.77 13.94 -3.20
C ALA A 264 -0.22 12.95 -3.82
N ILE A 265 -1.48 13.36 -4.01
CA ILE A 265 -2.50 12.57 -4.70
C ILE A 265 -2.10 12.33 -6.15
N GLY A 266 -1.80 13.38 -6.92
CA GLY A 266 -1.44 13.26 -8.33
C GLY A 266 -0.18 12.43 -8.57
N GLY A 267 0.84 12.59 -7.69
CA GLY A 267 2.07 11.80 -7.76
C GLY A 267 1.90 10.34 -7.35
N SER A 268 0.89 10.03 -6.52
CA SER A 268 0.63 8.65 -6.08
C SER A 268 -0.16 7.83 -7.11
N TRP A 269 -1.06 8.50 -7.88
CA TRP A 269 -1.93 7.81 -8.84
C TRP A 269 -1.40 7.75 -10.27
N ALA A 270 -0.44 8.59 -10.64
CA ALA A 270 0.11 8.59 -11.99
C ALA A 270 1.24 7.56 -12.14
N LYS A 271 1.29 6.89 -13.30
CA LYS A 271 2.43 6.03 -13.69
C LYS A 271 3.75 6.82 -13.68
N GLU A 272 3.70 8.08 -14.11
CA GLU A 272 4.81 9.02 -14.01
C GLU A 272 4.55 10.01 -12.86
N ARG A 273 5.23 9.83 -11.75
CA ARG A 273 4.99 10.59 -10.50
C ARG A 273 5.13 12.10 -10.68
N ALA A 274 6.13 12.55 -11.42
CA ALA A 274 6.37 13.98 -11.65
C ALA A 274 5.26 14.61 -12.52
N GLY A 275 4.89 13.96 -13.62
CA GLY A 275 3.82 14.41 -14.52
C GLY A 275 2.45 14.44 -13.82
N GLY A 276 2.15 13.41 -13.02
CA GLY A 276 0.90 13.33 -12.25
C GLY A 276 0.79 14.40 -11.18
N ALA A 277 1.86 14.66 -10.44
CA ALA A 277 1.91 15.72 -9.45
C ALA A 277 1.68 17.11 -10.09
N PHE A 278 2.34 17.37 -11.22
CA PHE A 278 2.21 18.63 -11.94
C PHE A 278 0.79 18.84 -12.50
N ALA A 279 0.22 17.79 -13.13
CA ALA A 279 -1.15 17.82 -13.63
C ALA A 279 -2.18 18.07 -12.53
N ALA A 280 -1.99 17.45 -11.35
CA ALA A 280 -2.88 17.65 -10.20
C ALA A 280 -2.86 19.09 -9.67
N VAL A 281 -1.68 19.71 -9.60
CA VAL A 281 -1.55 21.14 -9.21
C VAL A 281 -2.27 22.05 -10.20
N ILE A 282 -2.03 21.84 -11.51
CA ILE A 282 -2.72 22.65 -12.54
C ILE A 282 -4.23 22.46 -12.44
N THR A 283 -4.70 21.22 -12.34
CA THR A 283 -6.14 20.92 -12.22
C THR A 283 -6.74 21.58 -10.97
N PHE A 284 -6.05 21.50 -9.84
CA PHE A 284 -6.47 22.12 -8.60
C PHE A 284 -6.60 23.65 -8.72
N ILE A 285 -5.59 24.30 -9.31
CA ILE A 285 -5.59 25.76 -9.54
C ILE A 285 -6.74 26.13 -10.48
N LEU A 286 -6.93 25.39 -11.58
CA LEU A 286 -8.02 25.64 -12.54
C LEU A 286 -9.40 25.48 -11.90
N ILE A 287 -9.61 24.43 -11.12
CA ILE A 287 -10.89 24.20 -10.41
C ILE A 287 -11.16 25.36 -9.45
N ASN A 288 -10.18 25.75 -8.65
CA ASN A 288 -10.33 26.88 -7.72
C ASN A 288 -10.65 28.18 -8.46
N GLN A 289 -9.95 28.46 -9.58
CA GLN A 289 -10.20 29.67 -10.38
C GLN A 289 -11.59 29.67 -11.00
N ILE A 290 -12.02 28.55 -11.57
CA ILE A 290 -13.33 28.40 -12.19
C ILE A 290 -14.43 28.51 -11.13
N THR A 291 -14.28 27.80 -10.01
CA THR A 291 -15.25 27.81 -8.90
C THR A 291 -15.35 29.20 -8.29
N GLY A 292 -14.20 29.85 -8.05
CA GLY A 292 -14.17 31.22 -7.57
C GLY A 292 -14.89 32.22 -8.50
N SER A 293 -14.72 32.04 -9.82
CA SER A 293 -15.41 32.88 -10.82
C SER A 293 -16.92 32.63 -10.86
N ILE A 294 -17.34 31.34 -10.77
CA ILE A 294 -18.79 30.98 -10.81
C ILE A 294 -19.50 31.46 -9.55
N PHE A 295 -18.91 31.27 -8.38
CA PHE A 295 -19.53 31.61 -7.10
C PHE A 295 -19.19 33.02 -6.60
N GLY A 296 -18.42 33.80 -7.36
CA GLY A 296 -18.02 35.16 -7.00
C GLY A 296 -17.10 35.22 -5.80
N VAL A 297 -16.40 34.13 -5.46
CA VAL A 297 -15.46 34.07 -4.34
C VAL A 297 -14.10 34.63 -4.79
N THR A 298 -13.70 35.76 -4.24
CA THR A 298 -12.40 36.39 -4.50
C THR A 298 -11.40 36.06 -3.38
N SER A 299 -10.09 36.18 -3.69
CA SER A 299 -9.02 36.00 -2.69
C SER A 299 -9.12 36.99 -1.51
N GLU A 300 -9.79 38.13 -1.69
CA GLU A 300 -10.08 39.08 -0.61
C GLU A 300 -11.14 38.55 0.36
N MET A 301 -12.15 37.83 -0.16
CA MET A 301 -13.19 37.19 0.66
C MET A 301 -12.67 36.04 1.52
N LEU A 302 -11.59 35.34 1.09
CA LEU A 302 -10.98 34.28 1.88
C LEU A 302 -10.26 34.78 3.14
N ASN A 303 -9.89 36.04 3.17
CA ASN A 303 -9.28 36.70 4.33
C ASN A 303 -10.30 37.32 5.29
N ASP A 304 -11.58 37.37 4.92
CA ASP A 304 -12.66 37.85 5.77
C ASP A 304 -13.48 36.68 6.32
N ALA A 305 -13.27 36.36 7.60
CA ALA A 305 -13.95 35.24 8.27
C ALA A 305 -15.49 35.40 8.28
N SER A 306 -16.01 36.64 8.11
CA SER A 306 -17.45 36.91 8.05
C SER A 306 -18.05 36.61 6.67
N ALA A 307 -17.27 36.75 5.60
CA ALA A 307 -17.70 36.50 4.23
C ALA A 307 -17.81 34.99 3.92
N VAL A 308 -16.95 34.14 4.52
CA VAL A 308 -16.93 32.70 4.31
C VAL A 308 -18.17 31.99 4.88
N THR A 309 -18.71 32.49 5.99
CA THR A 309 -19.90 31.93 6.63
C THR A 309 -21.20 32.18 5.84
N HIS A 310 -21.27 33.27 5.05
CA HIS A 310 -22.47 33.59 4.29
C HIS A 310 -22.61 32.87 2.96
N THR A 311 -21.51 32.43 2.36
CA THR A 311 -21.51 31.76 1.03
C THR A 311 -21.61 30.25 1.08
N LEU A 312 -21.33 29.60 2.21
CA LEU A 312 -21.37 28.13 2.36
C LEU A 312 -22.69 27.59 2.92
N PHE A 313 -23.64 28.46 3.35
CA PHE A 313 -24.90 28.05 3.99
C PHE A 313 -26.16 28.69 3.39
N VAL A 314 -26.13 29.13 2.12
CA VAL A 314 -27.34 29.54 1.37
C VAL A 314 -27.64 28.56 0.25
#